data_49041fe3a7aaed88bc1913f028c96ad7
#
_entry.id   49041fe3a7aaed88bc1913f028c96ad7
#
_cell.length_a   1.000
_cell.length_b   1.000
_cell.length_c   1.000
_cell.angle_alpha   90.00
_cell.angle_beta   90.00
_cell.angle_gamma   90.00
#
_symmetry.space_group_name_H-M   'P 1'
#
loop_
_entity.id
_entity.type
_entity.pdbx_description
1 polymer ?
#
loop_
_entity_poly.entity_id
_entity_poly.type
_entity_poly.pdbx_seq_one_letter_code
_entity_poly.pdbx_strand_id
1 'polypeptide(L)'
;DLAVVAQMADQIVVLNGGRIIEQSSTAALLKGPEDAYTRSLLAAARPDKVLKPASEVVKDSTLLTIRGLTAGYGKKNLQGMPMIRVLEDIDLTIRRGQAIGVIGESGSGKSTLARVVAGLLDPAHGSLTFDGAELSGTLAGRTEEQFRRIQMVFQNADTALNPMHSISAILARPLKMYFGLKGKALRDRIDELMDLVRLPRELAERRPNELSGGQKQRVNLARALAAKPDLILCDEVTSALDTVVGACILELLGELRRKLGVSYLFISHDISTVRALCDDIVVMYSGHKVEEGSREAFSRVPFHPYTDLLVHSVPELRQGWLETCGVTSGKLPPISAPANNPELCTFLNRCPARVEGLCNKTAPSRRMIAGGSEILCHRDIDELQAVQENLNPVTVGAYA
;
A
#
# COMPACT_ATOMS: atom_id res chain seq x y z
N ASP A 1 -0.53 17.37 -0.92
CA ASP A 1 -0.60 16.83 -2.28
C ASP A 1 -0.51 17.96 -3.29
N LEU A 2 0.51 17.91 -4.17
CA LEU A 2 0.77 18.97 -5.14
C LEU A 2 -0.32 19.05 -6.22
N ALA A 3 -0.93 17.93 -6.58
CA ALA A 3 -2.03 17.90 -7.55
C ALA A 3 -3.27 18.63 -7.01
N VAL A 4 -3.58 18.48 -5.72
CA VAL A 4 -4.67 19.22 -5.06
C VAL A 4 -4.35 20.73 -5.04
N VAL A 5 -3.12 21.10 -4.69
CA VAL A 5 -2.68 22.52 -4.71
C VAL A 5 -2.83 23.11 -6.12
N ALA A 6 -2.47 22.33 -7.15
CA ALA A 6 -2.61 22.77 -8.54
C ALA A 6 -4.06 23.02 -8.99
N GLN A 7 -5.04 22.40 -8.33
CA GLN A 7 -6.46 22.64 -8.60
C GLN A 7 -7.01 23.91 -7.91
N MET A 8 -6.48 24.24 -6.73
CA MET A 8 -7.07 25.25 -5.84
C MET A 8 -6.34 26.58 -5.84
N ALA A 9 -5.06 26.60 -6.25
CA ALA A 9 -4.22 27.78 -6.14
C ALA A 9 -3.98 28.45 -7.49
N ASP A 10 -4.09 29.77 -7.54
CA ASP A 10 -3.69 30.60 -8.70
C ASP A 10 -2.17 30.78 -8.76
N GLN A 11 -1.53 30.84 -7.60
CA GLN A 11 -0.07 30.97 -7.43
C GLN A 11 0.45 29.92 -6.47
N ILE A 12 1.64 29.42 -6.77
CA ILE A 12 2.35 28.46 -5.92
C ILE A 12 3.67 29.07 -5.47
N VAL A 13 3.95 28.96 -4.18
CA VAL A 13 5.23 29.30 -3.57
C VAL A 13 5.90 28.02 -3.10
N VAL A 14 7.07 27.72 -3.63
CA VAL A 14 7.87 26.55 -3.24
C VAL A 14 8.88 26.94 -2.17
N LEU A 15 8.85 26.22 -1.05
CA LEU A 15 9.71 26.44 0.10
C LEU A 15 10.66 25.27 0.29
N ASN A 16 11.93 25.54 0.55
CA ASN A 16 12.92 24.55 0.97
C ASN A 16 13.88 25.17 2.01
N GLY A 17 14.12 24.45 3.12
CA GLY A 17 14.99 24.91 4.19
C GLY A 17 14.62 26.28 4.78
N GLY A 18 13.32 26.62 4.83
CA GLY A 18 12.81 27.88 5.35
C GLY A 18 12.98 29.08 4.39
N ARG A 19 13.36 28.84 3.12
CA ARG A 19 13.52 29.88 2.10
C ARG A 19 12.57 29.64 0.95
N ILE A 20 12.08 30.73 0.36
CA ILE A 20 11.35 30.70 -0.91
C ILE A 20 12.36 30.35 -2.01
N ILE A 21 12.11 29.25 -2.71
CA ILE A 21 12.94 28.76 -3.82
C ILE A 21 12.39 29.25 -5.14
N GLU A 22 11.08 29.18 -5.30
CA GLU A 22 10.40 29.61 -6.52
C GLU A 22 8.99 30.10 -6.19
N GLN A 23 8.53 31.13 -6.88
CA GLN A 23 7.17 31.64 -6.82
C GLN A 23 6.68 31.99 -8.21
N SER A 24 5.56 31.40 -8.62
CA SER A 24 5.02 31.58 -9.96
C SER A 24 3.52 31.30 -9.98
N SER A 25 2.86 31.69 -11.10
CA SER A 25 1.49 31.21 -11.34
C SER A 25 1.49 29.69 -11.49
N THR A 26 0.41 29.05 -11.05
CA THR A 26 0.26 27.60 -11.14
C THR A 26 0.50 27.08 -12.56
N ALA A 27 -0.07 27.76 -13.56
CA ALA A 27 0.10 27.39 -14.97
C ALA A 27 1.58 27.45 -15.43
N ALA A 28 2.32 28.49 -15.04
CA ALA A 28 3.72 28.66 -15.43
C ALA A 28 4.60 27.59 -14.73
N LEU A 29 4.39 27.37 -13.44
CA LEU A 29 5.14 26.38 -12.65
C LEU A 29 4.92 24.94 -13.17
N LEU A 30 3.69 24.57 -13.55
CA LEU A 30 3.40 23.26 -14.12
C LEU A 30 3.98 23.06 -15.52
N LYS A 31 4.10 24.14 -16.31
CA LYS A 31 4.65 24.11 -17.67
C LYS A 31 6.16 23.96 -17.69
N GLY A 32 6.87 24.64 -16.79
CA GLY A 32 8.32 24.59 -16.77
C GLY A 32 8.92 25.33 -15.58
N PRO A 33 9.14 24.64 -14.44
CA PRO A 33 9.76 25.24 -13.27
C PRO A 33 11.24 25.59 -13.54
N GLU A 34 11.67 26.73 -13.01
CA GLU A 34 13.02 27.23 -13.20
C GLU A 34 14.00 26.60 -12.22
N ASP A 35 13.59 26.36 -10.98
CA ASP A 35 14.45 25.79 -9.95
C ASP A 35 14.57 24.27 -10.01
N ALA A 36 15.77 23.74 -9.70
CA ALA A 36 16.05 22.30 -9.72
C ALA A 36 15.25 21.51 -8.67
N TYR A 37 15.02 22.09 -7.48
CA TYR A 37 14.24 21.48 -6.44
C TYR A 37 12.75 21.40 -6.85
N THR A 38 12.21 22.46 -7.44
CA THR A 38 10.84 22.49 -7.96
C THR A 38 10.64 21.44 -9.07
N ARG A 39 11.63 21.29 -9.97
CA ARG A 39 11.62 20.22 -10.98
C ARG A 39 11.57 18.84 -10.34
N SER A 40 12.36 18.61 -9.29
CA SER A 40 12.37 17.34 -8.56
C SER A 40 11.04 17.07 -7.86
N LEU A 41 10.43 18.10 -7.27
CA LEU A 41 9.13 18.03 -6.60
C LEU A 41 8.01 17.65 -7.59
N LEU A 42 7.97 18.31 -8.75
CA LEU A 42 7.01 18.00 -9.82
C LEU A 42 7.24 16.60 -10.42
N ALA A 43 8.51 16.22 -10.61
CA ALA A 43 8.85 14.88 -11.10
C ALA A 43 8.41 13.78 -10.13
N ALA A 44 8.58 14.01 -8.83
CA ALA A 44 8.16 13.06 -7.79
C ALA A 44 6.63 12.96 -7.67
N ALA A 45 5.89 14.02 -8.03
CA ALA A 45 4.43 14.05 -8.02
C ALA A 45 3.78 13.47 -9.29
N ARG A 46 4.57 13.16 -10.32
CA ARG A 46 4.06 12.54 -11.57
C ARG A 46 4.11 11.02 -11.46
N PRO A 47 2.99 10.31 -11.67
CA PRO A 47 2.93 8.84 -11.56
C PRO A 47 3.70 8.10 -12.66
N ASP A 48 4.14 8.78 -13.73
CA ASP A 48 4.73 8.18 -14.95
C ASP A 48 6.13 7.58 -14.77
N LYS A 49 6.80 7.83 -13.67
CA LYS A 49 8.05 7.13 -13.31
C LYS A 49 7.74 5.76 -12.72
N VAL A 50 7.28 4.86 -13.55
CA VAL A 50 7.20 3.45 -13.20
C VAL A 50 8.62 2.97 -12.89
N LEU A 51 8.87 2.66 -11.62
CA LEU A 51 10.07 1.91 -11.26
C LEU A 51 10.08 0.65 -12.12
N LYS A 52 11.19 0.40 -12.83
CA LYS A 52 11.29 -0.79 -13.71
C LYS A 52 10.83 -2.01 -12.92
N PRO A 53 9.88 -2.80 -13.47
CA PRO A 53 9.38 -3.97 -12.77
C PRO A 53 10.54 -4.86 -12.39
N ALA A 54 10.53 -5.35 -11.15
CA ALA A 54 11.49 -6.35 -10.71
C ALA A 54 10.98 -7.77 -11.05
N SER A 55 10.29 -7.91 -12.19
CA SER A 55 9.71 -9.18 -12.65
C SER A 55 10.74 -10.31 -12.74
N GLU A 56 12.00 -9.97 -13.02
CA GLU A 56 13.13 -10.93 -13.01
C GLU A 56 13.41 -11.55 -11.62
N VAL A 57 12.90 -10.95 -10.54
CA VAL A 57 13.10 -11.41 -9.16
C VAL A 57 11.99 -12.35 -8.70
N VAL A 58 10.81 -12.28 -9.34
CA VAL A 58 9.66 -13.11 -8.98
C VAL A 58 9.92 -14.56 -9.39
N LYS A 59 9.84 -15.46 -8.39
CA LYS A 59 9.96 -16.92 -8.59
C LYS A 59 8.58 -17.56 -8.61
N ASP A 60 8.44 -18.67 -9.29
CA ASP A 60 7.17 -19.43 -9.33
C ASP A 60 6.77 -20.05 -7.99
N SER A 61 7.69 -20.07 -7.02
CA SER A 61 7.42 -20.64 -5.70
C SER A 61 6.59 -19.68 -4.84
N THR A 62 5.52 -20.22 -4.26
CA THR A 62 4.66 -19.53 -3.30
C THR A 62 5.39 -19.30 -1.99
N LEU A 63 5.31 -18.07 -1.47
CA LEU A 63 5.88 -17.69 -0.17
C LEU A 63 4.80 -17.62 0.93
N LEU A 64 3.69 -16.94 0.66
CA LEU A 64 2.56 -16.81 1.58
C LEU A 64 1.28 -17.20 0.87
N THR A 65 0.44 -18.00 1.53
CA THR A 65 -0.94 -18.26 1.11
C THR A 65 -1.87 -17.98 2.28
N ILE A 66 -2.93 -17.24 2.01
CA ILE A 66 -4.03 -16.96 2.92
C ILE A 66 -5.29 -17.52 2.26
N ARG A 67 -6.11 -18.28 3.03
CA ARG A 67 -7.36 -18.86 2.55
C ARG A 67 -8.49 -18.63 3.52
N GLY A 68 -9.60 -18.07 3.04
CA GLY A 68 -10.83 -17.85 3.79
C GLY A 68 -10.64 -17.04 5.06
N LEU A 69 -9.71 -16.06 5.06
CA LEU A 69 -9.33 -15.34 6.27
C LEU A 69 -10.44 -14.43 6.75
N THR A 70 -10.92 -14.67 7.97
CA THR A 70 -11.83 -13.78 8.70
C THR A 70 -11.17 -13.34 9.99
N ALA A 71 -11.14 -12.02 10.22
CA ALA A 71 -10.52 -11.43 11.41
C ALA A 71 -11.20 -10.13 11.83
N GLY A 72 -10.98 -9.74 13.09
CA GLY A 72 -11.53 -8.51 13.63
C GLY A 72 -11.18 -8.29 15.09
N TYR A 73 -11.91 -7.40 15.75
CA TYR A 73 -11.62 -6.95 17.10
C TYR A 73 -12.78 -7.20 18.07
N GLY A 74 -12.47 -7.12 19.36
CA GLY A 74 -13.43 -7.28 20.43
C GLY A 74 -13.60 -8.72 20.89
N LYS A 75 -14.57 -8.95 21.78
CA LYS A 75 -14.87 -10.29 22.33
C LYS A 75 -15.38 -11.20 21.22
N LYS A 76 -14.97 -12.47 21.27
CA LYS A 76 -15.50 -13.51 20.37
C LYS A 76 -16.87 -13.98 20.88
N ASN A 77 -17.81 -14.18 19.97
CA ASN A 77 -19.11 -14.79 20.26
C ASN A 77 -18.98 -16.31 20.44
N LEU A 78 -20.11 -17.02 20.68
CA LEU A 78 -20.15 -18.46 20.86
C LEU A 78 -19.63 -19.27 19.66
N GLN A 79 -19.64 -18.65 18.46
CA GLN A 79 -19.13 -19.24 17.22
C GLN A 79 -17.66 -18.89 16.96
N GLY A 80 -16.98 -18.23 17.91
CA GLY A 80 -15.58 -17.80 17.76
C GLY A 80 -15.38 -16.53 16.93
N MET A 81 -16.47 -15.91 16.45
CA MET A 81 -16.40 -14.69 15.62
C MET A 81 -16.20 -13.43 16.47
N PRO A 82 -15.35 -12.49 16.04
CA PRO A 82 -15.16 -11.23 16.74
C PRO A 82 -16.41 -10.37 16.64
N MET A 83 -16.65 -9.55 17.67
CA MET A 83 -17.79 -8.62 17.73
C MET A 83 -17.75 -7.60 16.58
N ILE A 84 -16.55 -7.14 16.23
CA ILE A 84 -16.32 -6.24 15.09
C ILE A 84 -15.52 -7.01 14.05
N ARG A 85 -16.20 -7.54 13.03
CA ARG A 85 -15.55 -8.17 11.88
C ARG A 85 -14.96 -7.08 10.98
N VAL A 86 -13.70 -7.22 10.61
CA VAL A 86 -12.97 -6.26 9.78
C VAL A 86 -12.49 -6.91 8.50
N LEU A 87 -12.20 -8.20 8.50
CA LEU A 87 -11.86 -8.98 7.31
C LEU A 87 -12.84 -10.14 7.19
N GLU A 88 -13.35 -10.36 6.00
CA GLU A 88 -14.28 -11.45 5.70
C GLU A 88 -13.86 -12.17 4.42
N ASP A 89 -13.59 -13.48 4.54
CA ASP A 89 -13.28 -14.40 3.44
C ASP A 89 -12.19 -13.89 2.48
N ILE A 90 -11.03 -13.53 3.04
CA ILE A 90 -9.89 -13.04 2.25
C ILE A 90 -9.02 -14.21 1.82
N ASP A 91 -8.87 -14.33 0.50
CA ASP A 91 -7.85 -15.16 -0.15
C ASP A 91 -6.75 -14.29 -0.73
N LEU A 92 -5.48 -14.64 -0.48
CA LEU A 92 -4.32 -13.94 -1.02
C LEU A 92 -3.13 -14.89 -1.16
N THR A 93 -2.39 -14.77 -2.27
CA THR A 93 -1.16 -15.53 -2.49
C THR A 93 -0.02 -14.59 -2.87
N ILE A 94 1.12 -14.70 -2.19
CA ILE A 94 2.35 -13.96 -2.50
C ILE A 94 3.42 -14.96 -2.94
N ARG A 95 4.01 -14.74 -4.10
CA ARG A 95 5.16 -15.50 -4.62
C ARG A 95 6.47 -14.92 -4.07
N ARG A 96 7.54 -15.72 -4.10
CA ARG A 96 8.86 -15.22 -3.69
C ARG A 96 9.35 -14.10 -4.60
N GLY A 97 9.85 -13.04 -3.98
CA GLY A 97 10.31 -11.85 -4.66
C GLY A 97 9.18 -10.96 -5.24
N GLN A 98 7.91 -11.34 -5.06
CA GLN A 98 6.76 -10.57 -5.52
C GLN A 98 6.45 -9.40 -4.58
N ALA A 99 6.02 -8.29 -5.15
CA ALA A 99 5.40 -7.18 -4.43
C ALA A 99 3.92 -7.13 -4.76
N ILE A 100 3.07 -7.35 -3.75
CA ILE A 100 1.61 -7.17 -3.86
C ILE A 100 1.22 -5.88 -3.18
N GLY A 101 0.50 -5.03 -3.91
CA GLY A 101 -0.10 -3.81 -3.41
C GLY A 101 -1.51 -4.06 -2.89
N VAL A 102 -1.82 -3.55 -1.70
CA VAL A 102 -3.18 -3.58 -1.15
C VAL A 102 -3.69 -2.16 -1.00
N ILE A 103 -4.75 -1.84 -1.76
CA ILE A 103 -5.35 -0.50 -1.77
C ILE A 103 -6.80 -0.53 -1.29
N GLY A 104 -7.33 0.64 -0.95
CA GLY A 104 -8.71 0.83 -0.51
C GLY A 104 -8.84 1.99 0.47
N GLU A 105 -10.07 2.41 0.75
CA GLU A 105 -10.37 3.50 1.70
C GLU A 105 -9.86 3.17 3.12
N SER A 106 -9.73 4.21 3.97
CA SER A 106 -9.48 4.03 5.39
C SER A 106 -10.58 3.18 6.02
N GLY A 107 -10.19 2.21 6.86
CA GLY A 107 -11.15 1.26 7.46
C GLY A 107 -11.50 0.05 6.59
N SER A 108 -10.97 -0.10 5.36
CA SER A 108 -11.24 -1.27 4.51
C SER A 108 -10.59 -2.58 4.98
N GLY A 109 -9.75 -2.54 6.04
CA GLY A 109 -9.13 -3.75 6.62
C GLY A 109 -7.66 -3.97 6.27
N LYS A 110 -7.02 -3.14 5.45
CA LYS A 110 -5.63 -3.31 4.96
C LYS A 110 -4.61 -3.54 6.09
N SER A 111 -4.55 -2.63 7.07
CA SER A 111 -3.64 -2.77 8.21
C SER A 111 -4.00 -3.96 9.12
N THR A 112 -5.28 -4.35 9.16
CA THR A 112 -5.72 -5.54 9.87
C THR A 112 -5.18 -6.80 9.20
N LEU A 113 -5.20 -6.87 7.86
CA LEU A 113 -4.58 -7.95 7.10
C LEU A 113 -3.07 -8.09 7.42
N ALA A 114 -2.33 -6.98 7.38
CA ALA A 114 -0.91 -6.98 7.74
C ALA A 114 -0.67 -7.44 9.19
N ARG A 115 -1.51 -7.02 10.14
CA ARG A 115 -1.41 -7.44 11.54
C ARG A 115 -1.67 -8.93 11.73
N VAL A 116 -2.62 -9.51 10.99
CA VAL A 116 -2.85 -10.97 11.04
C VAL A 116 -1.64 -11.71 10.48
N VAL A 117 -1.11 -11.30 9.33
CA VAL A 117 0.09 -11.90 8.73
C VAL A 117 1.30 -11.75 9.65
N ALA A 118 1.46 -10.61 10.33
CA ALA A 118 2.52 -10.39 11.32
C ALA A 118 2.32 -11.19 12.62
N GLY A 119 1.13 -11.79 12.87
CA GLY A 119 0.77 -12.45 14.11
C GLY A 119 0.41 -11.51 15.26
N LEU A 120 0.15 -10.25 14.96
CA LEU A 120 -0.27 -9.25 15.94
C LEU A 120 -1.78 -9.23 16.20
N LEU A 121 -2.53 -10.00 15.41
CA LEU A 121 -3.97 -10.20 15.55
C LEU A 121 -4.30 -11.63 15.16
N ASP A 122 -4.99 -12.35 16.04
CA ASP A 122 -5.41 -13.72 15.80
C ASP A 122 -6.59 -13.77 14.83
N PRO A 123 -6.55 -14.58 13.77
CA PRO A 123 -7.71 -14.79 12.91
C PRO A 123 -8.84 -15.49 13.67
N ALA A 124 -10.06 -15.28 13.21
CA ALA A 124 -11.23 -16.02 13.70
C ALA A 124 -11.44 -17.29 12.88
N HIS A 125 -11.25 -17.20 11.56
CA HIS A 125 -11.33 -18.30 10.61
C HIS A 125 -10.28 -18.17 9.53
N GLY A 126 -10.10 -19.23 8.75
CA GLY A 126 -9.17 -19.30 7.66
C GLY A 126 -7.83 -19.90 8.07
N SER A 127 -6.94 -20.01 7.09
CA SER A 127 -5.60 -20.55 7.28
C SER A 127 -4.54 -19.67 6.61
N LEU A 128 -3.35 -19.68 7.21
CA LEU A 128 -2.17 -19.04 6.66
C LEU A 128 -1.06 -20.08 6.52
N THR A 129 -0.41 -20.13 5.37
CA THR A 129 0.80 -20.93 5.17
C THR A 129 1.93 -20.03 4.69
N PHE A 130 3.12 -20.21 5.24
CA PHE A 130 4.32 -19.47 4.88
C PHE A 130 5.43 -20.43 4.52
N ASP A 131 5.91 -20.34 3.29
CA ASP A 131 6.94 -21.23 2.76
C ASP A 131 6.59 -22.73 2.87
N GLY A 132 5.33 -23.06 2.60
CA GLY A 132 4.81 -24.42 2.68
C GLY A 132 4.47 -24.92 4.09
N ALA A 133 4.83 -24.18 5.15
CA ALA A 133 4.50 -24.53 6.53
C ALA A 133 3.32 -23.71 7.06
N GLU A 134 2.52 -24.33 7.93
CA GLU A 134 1.43 -23.62 8.60
C GLU A 134 1.97 -22.47 9.44
N LEU A 135 1.34 -21.29 9.31
CA LEU A 135 1.64 -20.11 10.08
C LEU A 135 0.57 -19.95 11.15
N SER A 136 0.93 -20.24 12.40
CA SER A 136 -0.02 -20.11 13.51
C SER A 136 -0.66 -18.72 13.53
N GLY A 137 -1.97 -18.67 13.76
CA GLY A 137 -2.70 -17.42 13.96
C GLY A 137 -2.29 -16.67 15.22
N THR A 138 -1.77 -17.38 16.23
CA THR A 138 -1.38 -16.80 17.53
C THR A 138 0.12 -16.55 17.62
N LEU A 139 0.51 -15.48 18.35
CA LEU A 139 1.92 -15.20 18.63
C LEU A 139 2.65 -16.39 19.27
N ALA A 140 2.02 -17.03 20.25
CA ALA A 140 2.62 -18.14 20.99
C ALA A 140 2.88 -19.40 20.14
N GLY A 141 2.15 -19.55 19.04
CA GLY A 141 2.29 -20.70 18.15
C GLY A 141 3.32 -20.49 17.03
N ARG A 142 3.90 -19.29 16.90
CA ARG A 142 4.90 -18.99 15.86
C ARG A 142 6.31 -19.27 16.35
N THR A 143 7.14 -19.77 15.42
CA THR A 143 8.57 -19.97 15.69
C THR A 143 9.35 -18.66 15.57
N GLU A 144 10.52 -18.58 16.22
CA GLU A 144 11.44 -17.46 16.09
C GLU A 144 11.85 -17.23 14.64
N GLU A 145 12.03 -18.30 13.87
CA GLU A 145 12.35 -18.25 12.45
C GLU A 145 11.20 -17.61 11.62
N GLN A 146 9.94 -17.91 11.94
CA GLN A 146 8.78 -17.27 11.28
C GLN A 146 8.74 -15.78 11.58
N PHE A 147 9.02 -15.36 12.83
CA PHE A 147 9.13 -13.95 13.18
C PHE A 147 10.29 -13.26 12.47
N ARG A 148 11.43 -13.92 12.37
CA ARG A 148 12.60 -13.40 11.66
C ARG A 148 12.31 -13.14 10.19
N ARG A 149 11.65 -14.09 9.54
CA ARG A 149 11.41 -14.08 8.08
C ARG A 149 10.25 -13.18 7.66
N ILE A 150 9.32 -12.83 8.57
CA ILE A 150 8.20 -11.91 8.34
C ILE A 150 8.41 -10.67 9.21
N GLN A 151 8.69 -9.54 8.59
CA GLN A 151 8.93 -8.29 9.29
C GLN A 151 7.91 -7.23 8.91
N MET A 152 7.61 -6.30 9.82
CA MET A 152 6.65 -5.23 9.59
C MET A 152 7.33 -3.85 9.71
N VAL A 153 7.11 -3.01 8.71
CA VAL A 153 7.44 -1.59 8.71
C VAL A 153 6.15 -0.82 8.93
N PHE A 154 6.04 -0.16 10.08
CA PHE A 154 4.85 0.55 10.51
C PHE A 154 4.72 1.92 9.84
N GLN A 155 3.50 2.39 9.71
CA GLN A 155 3.13 3.67 9.12
C GLN A 155 3.87 4.85 9.77
N ASN A 156 3.86 4.91 11.11
CA ASN A 156 4.49 5.99 11.85
C ASN A 156 5.83 5.54 12.46
N ALA A 157 6.93 6.02 11.87
CA ALA A 157 8.28 5.72 12.35
C ALA A 157 8.53 6.31 13.76
N ASP A 158 7.88 7.41 14.15
CA ASP A 158 8.05 8.02 15.48
C ASP A 158 7.57 7.08 16.59
N THR A 159 6.49 6.35 16.37
CA THR A 159 5.97 5.38 17.34
C THR A 159 6.66 4.02 17.24
N ALA A 160 7.26 3.72 16.10
CA ALA A 160 7.93 2.44 15.86
C ALA A 160 9.36 2.38 16.43
N LEU A 161 10.02 3.53 16.59
CA LEU A 161 11.39 3.63 17.09
C LEU A 161 11.38 4.14 18.54
N ASN A 162 12.05 3.41 19.44
CA ASN A 162 12.16 3.85 20.84
C ASN A 162 13.06 5.11 20.94
N PRO A 163 12.53 6.28 21.34
CA PRO A 163 13.27 7.54 21.35
C PRO A 163 14.42 7.58 22.37
N MET A 164 14.46 6.64 23.32
CA MET A 164 15.51 6.58 24.34
C MET A 164 16.76 5.84 23.87
N HIS A 165 16.69 5.10 22.77
CA HIS A 165 17.80 4.33 22.23
C HIS A 165 18.47 5.05 21.06
N SER A 166 19.78 4.87 20.89
CA SER A 166 20.48 5.27 19.68
C SER A 166 20.04 4.38 18.49
N ILE A 167 20.25 4.86 17.29
CA ILE A 167 19.96 4.09 16.07
C ILE A 167 20.76 2.78 16.05
N SER A 168 22.05 2.82 16.45
CA SER A 168 22.88 1.62 16.58
C SER A 168 22.26 0.61 17.56
N ALA A 169 21.73 1.05 18.69
CA ALA A 169 21.07 0.17 19.67
C ALA A 169 19.78 -0.45 19.11
N ILE A 170 18.99 0.32 18.36
CA ILE A 170 17.77 -0.15 17.70
C ILE A 170 18.09 -1.24 16.67
N LEU A 171 19.09 -1.00 15.80
CA LEU A 171 19.53 -1.96 14.77
C LEU A 171 20.24 -3.18 15.37
N ALA A 172 20.96 -3.02 16.47
CA ALA A 172 21.64 -4.11 17.16
C ALA A 172 20.68 -5.15 17.74
N ARG A 173 19.45 -4.76 18.11
CA ARG A 173 18.50 -5.65 18.77
C ARG A 173 18.13 -6.89 17.95
N PRO A 174 17.62 -6.77 16.70
CA PRO A 174 17.34 -7.93 15.86
C PRO A 174 18.61 -8.71 15.49
N LEU A 175 19.77 -8.05 15.30
CA LEU A 175 21.03 -8.70 14.97
C LEU A 175 21.53 -9.59 16.11
N LYS A 176 21.39 -9.14 17.36
CA LYS A 176 21.74 -9.93 18.55
C LYS A 176 20.75 -11.06 18.76
N MET A 177 19.44 -10.77 18.61
CA MET A 177 18.38 -11.74 18.87
C MET A 177 18.41 -12.90 17.87
N TYR A 178 18.44 -12.63 16.58
CA TYR A 178 18.34 -13.66 15.55
C TYR A 178 19.67 -14.28 15.12
N PHE A 179 20.79 -13.57 15.29
CA PHE A 179 22.09 -14.03 14.77
C PHE A 179 23.19 -14.08 15.84
N GLY A 180 22.89 -13.69 17.08
CA GLY A 180 23.86 -13.70 18.17
C GLY A 180 25.09 -12.79 17.96
N LEU A 181 25.00 -11.79 17.04
CA LEU A 181 26.15 -10.96 16.67
C LEU A 181 26.62 -10.09 17.84
N LYS A 182 27.95 -9.98 17.99
CA LYS A 182 28.61 -9.20 19.04
C LYS A 182 29.89 -8.48 18.50
N GLY A 183 30.37 -7.50 19.25
CA GLY A 183 31.66 -6.87 19.00
C GLY A 183 31.79 -6.25 17.61
N LYS A 184 32.89 -6.55 16.91
CA LYS A 184 33.16 -5.99 15.59
C LYS A 184 32.14 -6.42 14.54
N ALA A 185 31.76 -7.70 14.48
CA ALA A 185 30.81 -8.21 13.51
C ALA A 185 29.42 -7.53 13.62
N LEU A 186 29.00 -7.17 14.83
CA LEU A 186 27.78 -6.40 15.04
C LEU A 186 27.88 -4.97 14.47
N ARG A 187 29.03 -4.29 14.73
CA ARG A 187 29.26 -2.94 14.19
C ARG A 187 29.32 -2.93 12.67
N ASP A 188 30.12 -3.82 12.08
CA ASP A 188 30.27 -3.94 10.63
C ASP A 188 28.87 -4.16 9.97
N ARG A 189 28.03 -5.00 10.60
CA ARG A 189 26.66 -5.25 10.07
C ARG A 189 25.72 -4.06 10.23
N ILE A 190 25.84 -3.26 11.29
CA ILE A 190 25.09 -2.01 11.45
C ILE A 190 25.50 -1.03 10.35
N ASP A 191 26.79 -0.86 10.08
CA ASP A 191 27.30 0.01 9.02
C ASP A 191 26.76 -0.41 7.65
N GLU A 192 26.77 -1.71 7.33
CA GLU A 192 26.17 -2.24 6.11
C GLU A 192 24.66 -1.91 5.99
N LEU A 193 23.92 -1.99 7.09
CA LEU A 193 22.49 -1.65 7.10
C LEU A 193 22.28 -0.15 6.86
N MET A 194 23.11 0.70 7.47
CA MET A 194 23.05 2.15 7.23
C MET A 194 23.31 2.48 5.75
N ASP A 195 24.33 1.85 5.16
CA ASP A 195 24.65 2.00 3.74
C ASP A 195 23.49 1.50 2.84
N LEU A 196 22.90 0.34 3.17
CA LEU A 196 21.76 -0.23 2.43
C LEU A 196 20.57 0.72 2.36
N VAL A 197 20.30 1.48 3.43
CA VAL A 197 19.19 2.44 3.46
C VAL A 197 19.63 3.87 3.12
N ARG A 198 20.86 4.04 2.62
CA ARG A 198 21.42 5.33 2.19
C ARG A 198 21.43 6.37 3.31
N LEU A 199 21.83 5.96 4.52
CA LEU A 199 22.01 6.85 5.67
C LEU A 199 23.50 6.97 6.00
N PRO A 200 24.01 8.17 6.32
CA PRO A 200 25.36 8.36 6.86
C PRO A 200 25.57 7.53 8.13
N ARG A 201 26.71 6.83 8.24
CA ARG A 201 27.03 5.95 9.36
C ARG A 201 27.09 6.69 10.70
N GLU A 202 27.46 7.98 10.67
CA GLU A 202 27.54 8.85 11.85
C GLU A 202 26.18 9.02 12.54
N LEU A 203 25.08 8.85 11.81
CA LEU A 203 23.75 8.89 12.38
C LEU A 203 23.42 7.69 13.27
N ALA A 204 24.24 6.62 13.24
CA ALA A 204 24.03 5.44 14.08
C ALA A 204 24.09 5.77 15.59
N GLU A 205 24.87 6.78 16.00
CA GLU A 205 24.97 7.23 17.40
C GLU A 205 23.89 8.23 17.81
N ARG A 206 23.11 8.75 16.84
CA ARG A 206 21.99 9.66 17.12
C ARG A 206 20.79 8.91 17.66
N ARG A 207 19.85 9.69 18.26
CA ARG A 207 18.52 9.20 18.68
C ARG A 207 17.47 9.55 17.63
N PRO A 208 16.34 8.82 17.58
CA PRO A 208 15.25 9.10 16.63
C PRO A 208 14.81 10.56 16.60
N ASN A 209 14.71 11.24 17.74
CA ASN A 209 14.26 12.63 17.81
C ASN A 209 15.22 13.63 17.11
N GLU A 210 16.44 13.23 16.80
CA GLU A 210 17.44 14.04 16.09
C GLU A 210 17.41 13.83 14.58
N LEU A 211 16.50 12.98 14.06
CA LEU A 211 16.39 12.60 12.66
C LEU A 211 15.17 13.24 12.02
N SER A 212 15.25 13.52 10.70
CA SER A 212 14.08 13.88 9.89
C SER A 212 13.11 12.70 9.72
N GLY A 213 11.85 12.97 9.33
CA GLY A 213 10.84 11.91 9.09
C GLY A 213 11.31 10.84 8.10
N GLY A 214 11.91 11.27 6.99
CA GLY A 214 12.46 10.34 5.99
C GLY A 214 13.66 9.52 6.50
N GLN A 215 14.52 10.11 7.34
CA GLN A 215 15.60 9.39 7.99
C GLN A 215 15.07 8.34 8.99
N LYS A 216 14.07 8.71 9.80
CA LYS A 216 13.40 7.77 10.72
C LYS A 216 12.78 6.59 9.96
N GLN A 217 12.12 6.86 8.82
CA GLN A 217 11.52 5.80 8.02
C GLN A 217 12.56 4.86 7.41
N ARG A 218 13.72 5.38 6.98
CA ARG A 218 14.84 4.55 6.53
C ARG A 218 15.44 3.70 7.67
N VAL A 219 15.51 4.23 8.89
CA VAL A 219 15.92 3.44 10.08
C VAL A 219 14.89 2.35 10.38
N ASN A 220 13.59 2.64 10.28
CA ASN A 220 12.53 1.66 10.47
C ASN A 220 12.65 0.50 9.45
N LEU A 221 12.97 0.84 8.18
CA LEU A 221 13.25 -0.14 7.14
C LEU A 221 14.54 -0.94 7.43
N ALA A 222 15.65 -0.27 7.84
CA ALA A 222 16.90 -0.92 8.21
C ALA A 222 16.70 -1.91 9.36
N ARG A 223 15.86 -1.58 10.35
CA ARG A 223 15.52 -2.48 11.46
C ARG A 223 14.82 -3.76 10.96
N ALA A 224 13.89 -3.65 10.01
CA ALA A 224 13.26 -4.81 9.41
C ALA A 224 14.28 -5.66 8.62
N LEU A 225 15.13 -5.02 7.83
CA LEU A 225 16.19 -5.68 7.04
C LEU A 225 17.26 -6.35 7.90
N ALA A 226 17.47 -5.89 9.14
CA ALA A 226 18.41 -6.50 10.08
C ALA A 226 18.07 -7.97 10.38
N ALA A 227 16.81 -8.35 10.29
CA ALA A 227 16.35 -9.73 10.44
C ALA A 227 16.60 -10.62 9.20
N LYS A 228 17.04 -10.06 8.06
CA LYS A 228 17.10 -10.74 6.74
C LYS A 228 15.75 -11.40 6.39
N PRO A 229 14.68 -10.63 6.25
CA PRO A 229 13.35 -11.18 6.02
C PRO A 229 13.17 -11.70 4.60
N ASP A 230 12.24 -12.64 4.41
CA ASP A 230 11.73 -13.04 3.09
C ASP A 230 10.50 -12.20 2.69
N LEU A 231 9.72 -11.73 3.68
CA LEU A 231 8.53 -10.90 3.49
C LEU A 231 8.58 -9.67 4.39
N ILE A 232 8.38 -8.50 3.79
CA ILE A 232 8.19 -7.25 4.53
C ILE A 232 6.75 -6.75 4.31
N LEU A 233 6.05 -6.53 5.42
CA LEU A 233 4.73 -5.91 5.45
C LEU A 233 4.93 -4.40 5.60
N CYS A 234 4.64 -3.66 4.55
CA CYS A 234 4.78 -2.20 4.51
C CYS A 234 3.40 -1.56 4.72
N ASP A 235 3.13 -1.05 5.93
CA ASP A 235 1.85 -0.42 6.25
C ASP A 235 1.98 1.10 6.10
N GLU A 236 1.51 1.64 4.96
CA GLU A 236 1.49 3.07 4.60
C GLU A 236 2.83 3.81 4.82
N VAL A 237 3.94 3.19 4.42
CA VAL A 237 5.30 3.67 4.73
C VAL A 237 5.68 5.02 4.13
N THR A 238 4.88 5.57 3.21
CA THR A 238 5.12 6.87 2.56
C THR A 238 4.11 7.94 2.95
N SER A 239 3.03 7.61 3.67
CA SER A 239 1.89 8.53 3.90
C SER A 239 2.22 9.76 4.76
N ALA A 240 3.21 9.64 5.66
CA ALA A 240 3.64 10.73 6.55
C ALA A 240 4.84 11.53 6.02
N LEU A 241 5.24 11.30 4.76
CA LEU A 241 6.42 11.91 4.15
C LEU A 241 6.01 12.91 3.07
N ASP A 242 6.85 13.91 2.84
CA ASP A 242 6.72 14.76 1.67
C ASP A 242 6.93 13.96 0.37
N THR A 243 6.43 14.49 -0.73
CA THR A 243 6.38 13.80 -2.03
C THR A 243 7.78 13.36 -2.52
N VAL A 244 8.80 14.20 -2.34
CA VAL A 244 10.18 13.88 -2.78
C VAL A 244 10.78 12.76 -1.95
N VAL A 245 10.65 12.86 -0.62
CA VAL A 245 11.14 11.83 0.31
C VAL A 245 10.39 10.52 0.11
N GLY A 246 9.07 10.57 -0.09
CA GLY A 246 8.25 9.41 -0.41
C GLY A 246 8.73 8.68 -1.68
N ALA A 247 8.99 9.42 -2.75
CA ALA A 247 9.54 8.86 -4.00
C ALA A 247 10.91 8.20 -3.78
N CYS A 248 11.80 8.82 -2.97
CA CYS A 248 13.09 8.23 -2.62
C CYS A 248 12.95 6.92 -1.81
N ILE A 249 11.93 6.81 -0.94
CA ILE A 249 11.66 5.56 -0.20
C ILE A 249 11.16 4.46 -1.15
N LEU A 250 10.28 4.80 -2.10
CA LEU A 250 9.80 3.82 -3.09
C LEU A 250 10.93 3.30 -3.98
N GLU A 251 11.81 4.19 -4.43
CA GLU A 251 13.00 3.81 -5.19
C GLU A 251 13.91 2.88 -4.39
N LEU A 252 14.15 3.20 -3.11
CA LEU A 252 14.92 2.36 -2.19
C LEU A 252 14.29 0.98 -2.01
N LEU A 253 12.96 0.89 -1.81
CA LEU A 253 12.26 -0.38 -1.71
C LEU A 253 12.41 -1.22 -2.98
N GLY A 254 12.29 -0.60 -4.16
CA GLY A 254 12.52 -1.27 -5.44
C GLY A 254 13.94 -1.81 -5.59
N GLU A 255 14.96 -1.04 -5.17
CA GLU A 255 16.36 -1.51 -5.18
C GLU A 255 16.60 -2.66 -4.21
N LEU A 256 16.10 -2.54 -2.98
CA LEU A 256 16.25 -3.58 -1.96
C LEU A 256 15.59 -4.88 -2.44
N ARG A 257 14.43 -4.80 -3.09
CA ARG A 257 13.79 -5.95 -3.70
C ARG A 257 14.69 -6.63 -4.74
N ARG A 258 15.27 -5.85 -5.67
CA ARG A 258 16.19 -6.40 -6.69
C ARG A 258 17.47 -6.98 -6.10
N LYS A 259 18.05 -6.32 -5.09
CA LYS A 259 19.30 -6.75 -4.48
C LYS A 259 19.16 -7.95 -3.55
N LEU A 260 18.08 -8.01 -2.80
CA LEU A 260 17.90 -8.98 -1.71
C LEU A 260 16.86 -10.07 -2.02
N GLY A 261 16.07 -9.92 -3.08
CA GLY A 261 15.00 -10.87 -3.42
C GLY A 261 13.83 -10.89 -2.43
N VAL A 262 13.67 -9.84 -1.61
CA VAL A 262 12.62 -9.75 -0.60
C VAL A 262 11.25 -9.52 -1.25
N SER A 263 10.21 -10.14 -0.68
CA SER A 263 8.82 -9.95 -1.10
C SER A 263 8.16 -8.86 -0.28
N TYR A 264 7.16 -8.19 -0.87
CA TYR A 264 6.40 -7.14 -0.17
C TYR A 264 4.90 -7.41 -0.16
N LEU A 265 4.27 -7.19 0.99
CA LEU A 265 2.86 -6.83 1.10
C LEU A 265 2.82 -5.32 1.36
N PHE A 266 2.51 -4.54 0.33
CA PHE A 266 2.61 -3.09 0.35
C PHE A 266 1.22 -2.45 0.44
N ILE A 267 0.91 -1.85 1.58
CA ILE A 267 -0.36 -1.19 1.85
C ILE A 267 -0.23 0.31 1.59
N SER A 268 -1.13 0.84 0.77
CA SER A 268 -1.25 2.28 0.50
C SER A 268 -2.70 2.65 0.23
N HIS A 269 -3.04 3.92 0.39
CA HIS A 269 -4.28 4.50 -0.11
C HIS A 269 -4.09 5.17 -1.48
N ASP A 270 -2.85 5.28 -1.96
CA ASP A 270 -2.49 5.87 -3.24
C ASP A 270 -2.18 4.78 -4.27
N ILE A 271 -3.04 4.66 -5.28
CA ILE A 271 -2.90 3.69 -6.37
C ILE A 271 -1.66 3.95 -7.22
N SER A 272 -1.26 5.23 -7.38
CA SER A 272 -0.07 5.61 -8.17
C SER A 272 1.21 5.05 -7.54
N THR A 273 1.30 5.14 -6.22
CA THR A 273 2.40 4.56 -5.43
C THR A 273 2.47 3.03 -5.57
N VAL A 274 1.32 2.37 -5.51
CA VAL A 274 1.25 0.91 -5.65
C VAL A 274 1.61 0.47 -7.07
N ARG A 275 1.10 1.15 -8.09
CA ARG A 275 1.45 0.89 -9.50
C ARG A 275 2.95 1.09 -9.78
N ALA A 276 3.62 1.99 -9.07
CA ALA A 276 5.05 2.22 -9.22
C ALA A 276 5.92 1.07 -8.67
N LEU A 277 5.48 0.37 -7.61
CA LEU A 277 6.31 -0.60 -6.89
C LEU A 277 5.87 -2.06 -7.08
N CYS A 278 4.54 -2.31 -7.16
CA CYS A 278 3.97 -3.65 -7.03
C CYS A 278 3.76 -4.33 -8.40
N ASP A 279 3.76 -5.66 -8.41
CA ASP A 279 3.50 -6.49 -9.59
C ASP A 279 2.01 -6.72 -9.74
N ASP A 280 1.34 -7.06 -8.63
CA ASP A 280 -0.09 -7.28 -8.57
C ASP A 280 -0.73 -6.35 -7.54
N ILE A 281 -2.00 -6.04 -7.74
CA ILE A 281 -2.78 -5.11 -6.92
C ILE A 281 -4.04 -5.82 -6.44
N VAL A 282 -4.32 -5.66 -5.15
CA VAL A 282 -5.54 -6.12 -4.48
C VAL A 282 -6.30 -4.91 -3.99
N VAL A 283 -7.56 -4.83 -4.33
CA VAL A 283 -8.47 -3.76 -3.89
C VAL A 283 -9.37 -4.29 -2.79
N MET A 284 -9.35 -3.62 -1.65
CA MET A 284 -10.18 -3.94 -0.49
C MET A 284 -11.24 -2.88 -0.24
N TYR A 285 -12.47 -3.32 -0.04
CA TYR A 285 -13.57 -2.47 0.38
C TYR A 285 -14.37 -3.12 1.50
N SER A 286 -14.52 -2.40 2.62
CA SER A 286 -15.33 -2.83 3.78
C SER A 286 -15.07 -4.30 4.20
N GLY A 287 -13.79 -4.67 4.31
CA GLY A 287 -13.36 -5.99 4.77
C GLY A 287 -13.30 -7.09 3.71
N HIS A 288 -13.69 -6.82 2.48
CA HIS A 288 -13.70 -7.79 1.38
C HIS A 288 -12.67 -7.45 0.31
N LYS A 289 -12.11 -8.45 -0.33
CA LYS A 289 -11.35 -8.32 -1.57
C LYS A 289 -12.33 -8.19 -2.74
N VAL A 290 -12.40 -7.01 -3.35
CA VAL A 290 -13.36 -6.71 -4.43
C VAL A 290 -12.75 -6.84 -5.82
N GLU A 291 -11.43 -6.68 -5.93
CA GLU A 291 -10.69 -6.86 -7.17
C GLU A 291 -9.24 -7.30 -6.89
N GLU A 292 -8.67 -8.11 -7.78
CA GLU A 292 -7.26 -8.50 -7.78
C GLU A 292 -6.79 -8.68 -9.22
N GLY A 293 -5.60 -8.18 -9.54
CA GLY A 293 -5.03 -8.36 -10.88
C GLY A 293 -3.60 -7.85 -10.98
N SER A 294 -2.99 -8.06 -12.15
CA SER A 294 -1.67 -7.51 -12.43
C SER A 294 -1.73 -5.98 -12.47
N ARG A 295 -0.59 -5.33 -12.24
CA ARG A 295 -0.47 -3.86 -12.35
C ARG A 295 -0.96 -3.34 -13.71
N GLU A 296 -0.69 -4.07 -14.78
CA GLU A 296 -1.09 -3.73 -16.14
C GLU A 296 -2.61 -3.75 -16.30
N ALA A 297 -3.29 -4.67 -15.63
CA ALA A 297 -4.75 -4.76 -15.65
C ALA A 297 -5.41 -3.49 -15.08
N PHE A 298 -4.78 -2.87 -14.08
CA PHE A 298 -5.25 -1.60 -13.49
C PHE A 298 -4.94 -0.34 -14.34
N SER A 299 -4.47 -0.52 -15.57
CA SER A 299 -4.24 0.59 -16.50
C SER A 299 -5.37 0.79 -17.51
N ARG A 300 -6.35 -0.09 -17.56
CA ARG A 300 -7.46 -0.06 -18.54
C ARG A 300 -8.75 -0.55 -17.94
N VAL A 301 -9.86 0.07 -18.33
CA VAL A 301 -11.21 -0.43 -18.03
C VAL A 301 -11.44 -1.80 -18.72
N PRO A 302 -12.31 -2.64 -18.19
CA PRO A 302 -13.19 -2.39 -17.05
C PRO A 302 -12.56 -2.74 -15.71
N PHE A 303 -13.02 -2.06 -14.64
CA PHE A 303 -12.68 -2.31 -13.25
C PHE A 303 -13.92 -2.70 -12.45
N HIS A 304 -13.73 -3.21 -11.23
CA HIS A 304 -14.80 -3.18 -10.25
C HIS A 304 -15.27 -1.72 -10.04
N PRO A 305 -16.58 -1.43 -9.93
CA PRO A 305 -17.08 -0.03 -9.82
C PRO A 305 -16.46 0.80 -8.69
N TYR A 306 -16.00 0.16 -7.61
CA TYR A 306 -15.25 0.83 -6.56
C TYR A 306 -13.83 1.17 -6.99
N THR A 307 -13.17 0.28 -7.71
CA THR A 307 -11.82 0.53 -8.26
C THR A 307 -11.84 1.66 -9.27
N ASP A 308 -12.86 1.69 -10.13
CA ASP A 308 -13.10 2.79 -11.06
C ASP A 308 -13.19 4.14 -10.34
N LEU A 309 -13.97 4.18 -9.25
CA LEU A 309 -14.04 5.38 -8.40
C LEU A 309 -12.68 5.75 -7.81
N LEU A 310 -11.90 4.79 -7.31
CA LEU A 310 -10.57 5.04 -6.74
C LEU A 310 -9.60 5.60 -7.78
N VAL A 311 -9.55 5.00 -8.97
CA VAL A 311 -8.67 5.42 -10.07
C VAL A 311 -8.99 6.84 -10.51
N HIS A 312 -10.26 7.16 -10.69
CA HIS A 312 -10.72 8.49 -11.12
C HIS A 312 -10.75 9.54 -10.01
N SER A 313 -10.57 9.14 -8.75
CA SER A 313 -10.43 10.08 -7.62
C SER A 313 -9.00 10.56 -7.41
N VAL A 314 -8.02 10.05 -8.15
CA VAL A 314 -6.63 10.51 -8.05
C VAL A 314 -6.49 11.85 -8.78
N PRO A 315 -6.13 12.94 -8.08
CA PRO A 315 -5.99 14.24 -8.72
C PRO A 315 -4.83 14.24 -9.72
N GLU A 316 -5.09 14.73 -10.94
CA GLU A 316 -4.04 14.96 -11.91
C GLU A 316 -3.33 16.29 -11.68
N LEU A 317 -2.04 16.34 -12.00
CA LEU A 317 -1.22 17.56 -11.95
C LEU A 317 -1.53 18.48 -13.15
N ARG A 318 -2.81 18.89 -13.28
CA ARG A 318 -3.36 19.68 -14.38
C ARG A 318 -4.48 20.58 -13.85
N GLN A 319 -4.39 21.89 -14.11
CA GLN A 319 -5.48 22.81 -13.78
C GLN A 319 -6.79 22.42 -14.48
N GLY A 320 -7.94 22.63 -13.83
CA GLY A 320 -9.25 22.32 -14.37
C GLY A 320 -9.58 20.81 -14.42
N TRP A 321 -8.78 19.95 -13.79
CA TRP A 321 -9.07 18.53 -13.74
C TRP A 321 -10.39 18.24 -13.00
N LEU A 322 -10.67 18.90 -11.87
CA LEU A 322 -11.91 18.76 -11.11
C LEU A 322 -13.16 19.07 -11.95
N GLU A 323 -13.07 20.00 -12.88
CA GLU A 323 -14.17 20.38 -13.76
C GLU A 323 -14.43 19.33 -14.85
N THR A 324 -13.39 18.57 -15.20
CA THR A 324 -13.44 17.58 -16.30
C THR A 324 -13.59 16.15 -15.80
N CYS A 325 -13.31 15.86 -14.54
CA CYS A 325 -13.25 14.48 -14.03
C CYS A 325 -14.63 13.81 -13.82
N GLY A 326 -15.73 14.47 -14.22
CA GLY A 326 -17.07 13.86 -14.21
C GLY A 326 -17.57 13.37 -12.85
N VAL A 327 -16.85 13.70 -11.76
CA VAL A 327 -17.33 13.37 -10.41
C VAL A 327 -18.63 14.12 -10.22
N THR A 328 -19.71 13.42 -10.53
CA THR A 328 -21.06 13.93 -10.28
C THR A 328 -21.13 14.32 -8.81
N SER A 329 -21.50 15.58 -8.57
CA SER A 329 -21.73 16.18 -7.25
C SER A 329 -22.87 15.50 -6.45
N GLY A 330 -23.20 14.26 -6.79
CA GLY A 330 -24.05 13.39 -6.01
C GLY A 330 -23.34 13.07 -4.69
N LYS A 331 -23.94 13.47 -3.56
CA LYS A 331 -23.47 13.05 -2.24
C LYS A 331 -23.33 11.53 -2.24
N LEU A 332 -22.09 11.03 -2.37
CA LEU A 332 -21.85 9.63 -2.09
C LEU A 332 -22.38 9.35 -0.69
N PRO A 333 -23.28 8.37 -0.51
CA PRO A 333 -23.73 8.02 0.82
C PRO A 333 -22.51 7.80 1.71
N PRO A 334 -22.54 8.22 2.97
CA PRO A 334 -21.46 7.90 3.90
C PRO A 334 -21.22 6.39 3.85
N ILE A 335 -20.01 5.96 4.20
CA ILE A 335 -19.69 4.55 4.46
C ILE A 335 -20.61 4.15 5.64
N SER A 336 -21.84 3.94 5.35
CA SER A 336 -22.82 3.49 6.33
C SER A 336 -22.75 1.98 6.36
N ALA A 337 -23.02 1.47 7.54
CA ALA A 337 -23.08 0.08 7.92
C ALA A 337 -23.36 -0.87 6.75
N PRO A 338 -22.75 -2.06 6.75
CA PRO A 338 -22.97 -3.06 5.70
C PRO A 338 -24.46 -3.15 5.41
N ALA A 339 -24.80 -3.32 4.14
CA ALA A 339 -26.18 -3.62 3.75
C ALA A 339 -26.76 -4.59 4.78
N ASN A 340 -28.02 -4.44 5.18
CA ASN A 340 -28.69 -5.25 6.21
C ASN A 340 -28.52 -6.78 6.02
N ASN A 341 -27.87 -7.18 4.94
CA ASN A 341 -27.46 -8.54 4.62
C ASN A 341 -25.95 -8.55 4.28
N PRO A 342 -25.08 -9.16 5.10
CA PRO A 342 -23.64 -9.23 4.87
C PRO A 342 -23.25 -10.06 3.64
N GLU A 343 -24.16 -10.87 3.10
CA GLU A 343 -23.93 -11.67 1.89
C GLU A 343 -23.99 -10.84 0.60
N LEU A 344 -24.58 -9.64 0.63
CA LEU A 344 -24.70 -8.79 -0.55
C LEU A 344 -23.39 -8.01 -0.82
N CYS A 345 -23.31 -7.43 -2.04
CA CYS A 345 -22.20 -6.57 -2.42
C CYS A 345 -22.03 -5.41 -1.41
N THR A 346 -20.88 -5.32 -0.77
CA THR A 346 -20.58 -4.29 0.22
C THR A 346 -20.58 -2.88 -0.36
N PHE A 347 -20.34 -2.74 -1.68
CA PHE A 347 -20.35 -1.45 -2.38
C PHE A 347 -21.75 -1.05 -2.90
N LEU A 348 -22.78 -1.89 -2.71
CA LEU A 348 -24.13 -1.76 -3.26
C LEU A 348 -24.72 -0.33 -3.16
N ASN A 349 -24.61 0.29 -1.98
CA ASN A 349 -25.24 1.59 -1.71
C ASN A 349 -24.54 2.78 -2.39
N ARG A 350 -23.31 2.59 -2.85
CA ARG A 350 -22.49 3.61 -3.51
C ARG A 350 -22.23 3.31 -4.99
N CYS A 351 -22.67 2.15 -5.46
CA CYS A 351 -22.35 1.65 -6.80
C CYS A 351 -23.16 2.37 -7.89
N PRO A 352 -22.53 3.13 -8.81
CA PRO A 352 -23.22 3.76 -9.93
C PRO A 352 -23.70 2.75 -10.98
N ALA A 353 -23.08 1.57 -11.01
CA ALA A 353 -23.42 0.47 -11.92
C ALA A 353 -24.41 -0.55 -11.32
N ARG A 354 -25.08 -0.21 -10.22
CA ARG A 354 -26.03 -1.08 -9.52
C ARG A 354 -27.14 -1.57 -10.45
N VAL A 355 -27.46 -2.87 -10.36
CA VAL A 355 -28.61 -3.49 -11.03
C VAL A 355 -29.69 -3.78 -9.99
N GLU A 356 -30.81 -3.03 -10.07
CA GLU A 356 -31.93 -3.23 -9.16
C GLU A 356 -32.60 -4.59 -9.41
N GLY A 357 -32.95 -5.28 -8.34
CA GLY A 357 -33.53 -6.63 -8.43
C GLY A 357 -32.47 -7.77 -8.50
N LEU A 358 -31.19 -7.45 -8.75
CA LEU A 358 -30.09 -8.41 -8.75
C LEU A 358 -29.12 -8.10 -7.60
N CYS A 359 -28.45 -6.95 -7.62
CA CYS A 359 -27.43 -6.60 -6.61
C CYS A 359 -27.97 -6.49 -5.19
N ASN A 360 -29.27 -6.20 -5.04
CA ASN A 360 -29.96 -6.09 -3.74
C ASN A 360 -30.65 -7.38 -3.28
N LYS A 361 -30.49 -8.49 -4.01
CA LYS A 361 -31.12 -9.78 -3.68
C LYS A 361 -30.13 -10.93 -3.59
N THR A 362 -29.06 -10.90 -4.35
CA THR A 362 -28.11 -12.01 -4.47
C THR A 362 -26.69 -11.56 -4.19
N ALA A 363 -25.86 -12.45 -3.68
CA ALA A 363 -24.42 -12.24 -3.51
C ALA A 363 -23.73 -12.19 -4.89
N PRO A 364 -22.75 -11.27 -5.10
CA PRO A 364 -21.94 -11.29 -6.31
C PRO A 364 -20.99 -12.48 -6.30
N SER A 365 -20.71 -13.02 -7.48
CA SER A 365 -19.66 -14.02 -7.65
C SER A 365 -18.34 -13.42 -8.12
N ARG A 366 -17.22 -14.09 -7.81
CA ARG A 366 -15.90 -13.74 -8.36
C ARG A 366 -15.88 -14.13 -9.83
N ARG A 367 -15.35 -13.25 -10.67
CA ARG A 367 -15.22 -13.47 -12.10
C ARG A 367 -13.93 -12.90 -12.63
N MET A 368 -13.32 -13.64 -13.56
CA MET A 368 -12.19 -13.14 -14.34
C MET A 368 -12.68 -12.18 -15.42
N ILE A 369 -12.00 -11.05 -15.56
CA ILE A 369 -12.24 -10.07 -16.62
C ILE A 369 -11.09 -10.00 -17.61
N ALA A 370 -11.29 -9.35 -18.76
CA ALA A 370 -10.24 -9.12 -19.74
C ALA A 370 -9.03 -8.43 -19.10
N GLY A 371 -7.82 -8.89 -19.41
CA GLY A 371 -6.60 -8.38 -18.79
C GLY A 371 -6.12 -9.16 -17.56
N GLY A 372 -6.88 -10.20 -17.13
CA GLY A 372 -6.47 -11.12 -16.07
C GLY A 372 -6.76 -10.66 -14.64
N SER A 373 -7.63 -9.65 -14.46
CA SER A 373 -8.15 -9.31 -13.14
C SER A 373 -9.31 -10.20 -12.73
N GLU A 374 -9.44 -10.47 -11.44
CA GLU A 374 -10.59 -11.09 -10.80
C GLU A 374 -11.41 -10.01 -10.08
N ILE A 375 -12.72 -9.92 -10.35
CA ILE A 375 -13.62 -8.97 -9.70
C ILE A 375 -14.79 -9.66 -8.99
N LEU A 376 -15.28 -9.02 -7.93
CA LEU A 376 -16.47 -9.44 -7.18
C LEU A 376 -17.67 -8.57 -7.60
N CYS A 377 -18.30 -8.87 -8.74
CA CYS A 377 -19.38 -8.06 -9.31
C CYS A 377 -20.37 -8.91 -10.13
N HIS A 378 -21.65 -8.47 -10.19
CA HIS A 378 -22.70 -9.09 -11.00
C HIS A 378 -22.61 -8.71 -12.47
N ARG A 379 -22.19 -7.49 -12.79
CA ARG A 379 -22.10 -6.99 -14.15
C ARG A 379 -21.07 -7.75 -14.96
N ASP A 380 -21.37 -8.06 -16.21
CA ASP A 380 -20.39 -8.62 -17.13
C ASP A 380 -19.38 -7.56 -17.63
N ILE A 381 -18.41 -8.01 -18.43
CA ILE A 381 -17.28 -7.18 -18.86
C ILE A 381 -17.76 -6.04 -19.77
N ASP A 382 -18.59 -6.36 -20.76
CA ASP A 382 -19.05 -5.40 -21.78
C ASP A 382 -19.94 -4.34 -21.14
N GLU A 383 -20.81 -4.76 -20.21
CA GLU A 383 -21.66 -3.86 -19.44
C GLU A 383 -20.85 -2.90 -18.55
N LEU A 384 -19.83 -3.42 -17.85
CA LEU A 384 -18.96 -2.58 -17.02
C LEU A 384 -18.17 -1.57 -17.86
N GLN A 385 -17.62 -2.02 -18.97
CA GLN A 385 -16.89 -1.16 -19.88
C GLN A 385 -17.78 -0.03 -20.42
N ALA A 386 -18.96 -0.36 -20.92
CA ALA A 386 -19.91 0.61 -21.44
C ALA A 386 -20.35 1.65 -20.38
N VAL A 387 -20.57 1.21 -19.13
CA VAL A 387 -20.92 2.13 -18.02
C VAL A 387 -19.76 3.05 -17.69
N GLN A 388 -18.54 2.52 -17.60
CA GLN A 388 -17.36 3.30 -17.21
C GLN A 388 -16.90 4.28 -18.30
N GLU A 389 -16.97 3.90 -19.57
CA GLU A 389 -16.70 4.80 -20.71
C GLU A 389 -17.72 5.94 -20.77
N ASN A 390 -18.99 5.68 -20.47
CA ASN A 390 -20.05 6.71 -20.42
C ASN A 390 -19.89 7.66 -19.22
N LEU A 391 -19.43 7.16 -18.07
CA LEU A 391 -19.21 7.99 -16.87
C LEU A 391 -17.94 8.84 -16.99
N ASN A 392 -16.92 8.39 -17.73
CA ASN A 392 -15.60 9.01 -17.82
C ASN A 392 -15.09 9.13 -19.28
N PRO A 393 -15.74 9.93 -20.13
CA PRO A 393 -15.42 9.97 -21.57
C PRO A 393 -14.02 10.53 -21.90
N VAL A 394 -13.33 11.15 -20.93
CA VAL A 394 -12.04 11.84 -21.15
C VAL A 394 -10.83 10.96 -20.87
N THR A 395 -10.97 9.85 -20.14
CA THR A 395 -9.83 9.08 -19.62
C THR A 395 -9.38 7.91 -20.48
N VAL A 396 -10.08 7.56 -21.54
CA VAL A 396 -9.73 6.43 -22.43
C VAL A 396 -8.39 6.63 -23.16
N GLY A 397 -7.84 7.85 -23.19
CA GLY A 397 -6.55 8.18 -23.81
C GLY A 397 -5.38 8.51 -22.88
N ALA A 398 -5.61 8.63 -21.58
CA ALA A 398 -4.60 9.16 -20.64
C ALA A 398 -3.68 8.08 -20.02
N TYR A 399 -3.98 6.80 -20.23
CA TYR A 399 -3.23 5.67 -19.66
C TYR A 399 -2.51 4.81 -20.71
N ALA A 400 -2.46 5.28 -21.97
CA ALA A 400 -1.75 4.61 -23.07
C ALA A 400 -0.26 5.01 -23.11
#